data_1f851f1770c0ccb469328e41e55ef1cf
#
_entry.id   1f851f1770c0ccb469328e41e55ef1cf
#
_cell.length_a   1.000
_cell.length_b   1.000
_cell.length_c   1.000
_cell.angle_alpha   90.00
_cell.angle_beta   90.00
_cell.angle_gamma   90.00
#
_symmetry.space_group_name_H-M   'P 1'
#
loop_
_entity.id
_entity.type
_entity.pdbx_description
1 polymer ?
#
loop_
_entity_poly.entity_id
_entity_poly.type
_entity_poly.pdbx_seq_one_letter_code
_entity_poly.pdbx_strand_id
1 'polypeptide(L)'
;MELELQPLNLPSDNERPFVIAGPCSAETEEQVMTTATQLAQKGCHIFRAGVWKPRTKPGGFEGNGEMALPWMKCVKEETGMLVSTEVATPEHVELALKYGIDILWIGARTTANPFAMQALADSLRGIDVPVFVKNPVNPDLELWIGAMERINQAGIKRMAAIHRGFSSYDKKIYRNLPMWQIPIELHRRIPELPIICDPSHIGGRRELIAPLCQQAMDLGFEGLIVESHCNPDCAWSDAKQQVTPDVLDYILSLLVIRDETSTTEDIQILRKQIDELDNDLMSLLAKRMRVCREIGQYKKEHNMTVLQANRYNEILEKRGAQGALCGMSADFIAQIFEGIHEESVRQQLEIINK
;
A
#
# COMPACT_ATOMS: atom_id res chain seq x y z
N MET A 1 -1.51 -18.65 -8.07
CA MET A 1 -2.68 -18.77 -8.97
C MET A 1 -2.77 -17.46 -9.74
N GLU A 2 -3.08 -17.47 -11.03
CA GLU A 2 -3.33 -16.23 -11.78
C GLU A 2 -4.71 -15.68 -11.43
N LEU A 3 -4.80 -14.37 -11.17
CA LEU A 3 -6.09 -13.70 -11.00
C LEU A 3 -6.73 -13.50 -12.38
N GLU A 4 -8.01 -13.81 -12.51
CA GLU A 4 -8.79 -13.47 -13.69
C GLU A 4 -9.31 -12.04 -13.56
N LEU A 5 -8.60 -11.09 -14.16
CA LEU A 5 -8.91 -9.67 -14.06
C LEU A 5 -9.63 -9.15 -15.30
N GLN A 6 -10.44 -8.12 -15.11
CA GLN A 6 -11.09 -7.33 -16.14
C GLN A 6 -10.86 -5.85 -15.87
N PRO A 7 -10.88 -5.00 -16.91
CA PRO A 7 -10.82 -3.55 -16.75
C PRO A 7 -11.85 -3.04 -15.75
N LEU A 8 -11.47 -2.08 -14.93
CA LEU A 8 -12.36 -1.51 -13.90
C LEU A 8 -13.56 -0.80 -14.51
N ASN A 9 -13.41 -0.25 -15.72
CA ASN A 9 -14.42 0.56 -16.42
C ASN A 9 -14.96 1.71 -15.54
N LEU A 10 -14.04 2.41 -14.90
CA LEU A 10 -14.35 3.59 -14.11
C LEU A 10 -14.42 4.84 -15.00
N PRO A 11 -15.18 5.87 -14.62
CA PRO A 11 -15.22 7.14 -15.31
C PRO A 11 -13.94 7.94 -15.00
N SER A 12 -12.82 7.46 -15.47
CA SER A 12 -11.55 8.16 -15.44
C SER A 12 -11.05 8.16 -16.87
N ASP A 13 -11.41 9.02 -17.63
CA ASP A 13 -11.05 9.43 -18.99
C ASP A 13 -9.68 9.00 -19.54
N ASN A 14 -9.26 7.77 -19.29
CA ASN A 14 -7.93 7.23 -19.62
C ASN A 14 -6.75 8.08 -19.12
N GLU A 15 -7.00 9.05 -18.25
CA GLU A 15 -5.98 9.88 -17.61
C GLU A 15 -5.66 9.35 -16.22
N ARG A 16 -4.38 9.21 -15.94
CA ARG A 16 -3.88 8.93 -14.59
C ARG A 16 -3.69 10.24 -13.82
N PRO A 17 -3.91 10.22 -12.50
CA PRO A 17 -4.57 9.15 -11.74
C PRO A 17 -6.10 9.22 -11.81
N PHE A 18 -6.80 8.10 -11.77
CA PHE A 18 -8.19 8.16 -11.35
C PHE A 18 -8.27 8.45 -9.83
N VAL A 19 -9.23 9.27 -9.43
CA VAL A 19 -9.30 9.79 -8.07
C VAL A 19 -10.60 9.38 -7.38
N ILE A 20 -10.45 8.79 -6.20
CA ILE A 20 -11.54 8.48 -5.28
C ILE A 20 -11.41 9.44 -4.11
N ALA A 21 -12.37 10.34 -3.92
CA ALA A 21 -12.28 11.35 -2.88
C ALA A 21 -13.58 11.47 -2.06
N GLY A 22 -13.43 11.90 -0.83
CA GLY A 22 -14.54 12.12 0.09
C GLY A 22 -14.13 11.91 1.54
N PRO A 23 -15.04 12.11 2.50
CA PRO A 23 -14.67 12.14 3.92
C PRO A 23 -14.25 10.75 4.44
N CYS A 24 -13.51 10.77 5.54
CA CYS A 24 -13.18 9.55 6.29
C CYS A 24 -14.45 8.80 6.67
N SER A 25 -15.46 9.49 7.20
CA SER A 25 -16.76 8.95 7.58
C SER A 25 -17.91 9.80 7.06
N ALA A 26 -19.04 9.15 6.76
CA ALA A 26 -20.32 9.81 6.58
C ALA A 26 -20.87 10.20 7.97
N GLU A 27 -20.83 11.48 8.31
CA GLU A 27 -21.13 11.99 9.66
C GLU A 27 -22.55 12.55 9.75
N THR A 28 -22.92 13.41 8.81
CA THR A 28 -24.28 13.95 8.62
C THR A 28 -24.57 14.03 7.13
N GLU A 29 -25.86 14.08 6.79
CA GLU A 29 -26.29 14.26 5.39
C GLU A 29 -25.71 15.54 4.79
N GLU A 30 -25.80 16.65 5.53
CA GLU A 30 -25.27 17.96 5.12
C GLU A 30 -23.77 17.90 4.83
N GLN A 31 -22.99 17.25 5.71
CA GLN A 31 -21.53 17.08 5.53
C GLN A 31 -21.22 16.25 4.28
N VAL A 32 -21.94 15.14 4.07
CA VAL A 32 -21.77 14.25 2.91
C VAL A 32 -22.10 15.02 1.62
N MET A 33 -23.27 15.64 1.55
CA MET A 33 -23.73 16.36 0.35
C MET A 33 -22.86 17.57 0.02
N THR A 34 -22.49 18.37 1.04
CA THR A 34 -21.60 19.52 0.84
C THR A 34 -20.25 19.10 0.29
N THR A 35 -19.64 18.07 0.88
CA THR A 35 -18.35 17.54 0.41
C THR A 35 -18.46 17.00 -1.01
N ALA A 36 -19.51 16.23 -1.30
CA ALA A 36 -19.72 15.62 -2.61
C ALA A 36 -19.93 16.68 -3.70
N THR A 37 -20.76 17.69 -3.44
CA THR A 37 -21.01 18.78 -4.39
C THR A 37 -19.74 19.55 -4.72
N GLN A 38 -18.93 19.88 -3.70
CA GLN A 38 -17.65 20.56 -3.90
C GLN A 38 -16.68 19.70 -4.73
N LEU A 39 -16.59 18.40 -4.46
CA LEU A 39 -15.73 17.47 -5.22
C LEU A 39 -16.19 17.29 -6.67
N ALA A 40 -17.51 17.19 -6.90
CA ALA A 40 -18.06 17.09 -8.25
C ALA A 40 -17.75 18.35 -9.07
N GLN A 41 -17.82 19.54 -8.48
CA GLN A 41 -17.44 20.81 -9.11
C GLN A 41 -15.95 20.88 -9.51
N LYS A 42 -15.10 20.06 -8.88
CA LYS A 42 -13.66 19.90 -9.18
C LYS A 42 -13.38 18.74 -10.15
N GLY A 43 -14.41 18.13 -10.75
CA GLY A 43 -14.26 17.05 -11.70
C GLY A 43 -13.96 15.68 -11.07
N CYS A 44 -14.21 15.49 -9.78
CA CYS A 44 -14.11 14.18 -9.17
C CYS A 44 -15.29 13.31 -9.64
N HIS A 45 -14.99 12.06 -10.04
CA HIS A 45 -15.98 11.13 -10.57
C HIS A 45 -16.38 10.02 -9.60
N ILE A 46 -15.61 9.83 -8.54
CA ILE A 46 -15.84 8.74 -7.57
C ILE A 46 -15.79 9.30 -6.16
N PHE A 47 -16.93 9.24 -5.49
CA PHE A 47 -17.06 9.68 -4.10
C PHE A 47 -16.85 8.50 -3.15
N ARG A 48 -16.14 8.75 -2.06
CA ARG A 48 -15.99 7.79 -0.96
C ARG A 48 -16.53 8.36 0.35
N ALA A 49 -17.18 7.52 1.16
CA ALA A 49 -17.36 7.78 2.59
C ALA A 49 -17.46 6.46 3.35
N GLY A 50 -16.81 6.36 4.50
CA GLY A 50 -16.96 5.20 5.37
C GLY A 50 -18.26 5.30 6.16
N VAL A 51 -19.21 4.40 5.94
CA VAL A 51 -20.46 4.36 6.71
C VAL A 51 -20.33 3.48 7.95
N TRP A 52 -19.44 2.50 7.92
CA TRP A 52 -19.02 1.67 9.05
C TRP A 52 -17.54 1.93 9.34
N LYS A 53 -17.18 2.05 10.62
CA LYS A 53 -15.80 2.39 11.03
C LYS A 53 -15.27 1.41 12.08
N PRO A 54 -14.48 0.41 11.68
CA PRO A 54 -13.83 -0.46 12.65
C PRO A 54 -12.81 0.32 13.48
N ARG A 55 -13.01 0.43 14.79
CA ARG A 55 -12.13 1.17 15.68
C ARG A 55 -11.20 0.25 16.44
N THR A 56 -9.94 0.69 16.60
CA THR A 56 -8.95 -0.04 17.42
C THR A 56 -9.26 0.07 18.91
N LYS A 57 -9.86 1.19 19.34
CA LYS A 57 -10.27 1.43 20.73
C LYS A 57 -11.76 1.70 20.78
N PRO A 58 -12.48 1.17 21.79
CA PRO A 58 -13.89 1.47 22.00
C PRO A 58 -14.09 2.96 22.33
N GLY A 59 -15.31 3.46 22.11
CA GLY A 59 -15.71 4.82 22.46
C GLY A 59 -15.44 5.90 21.39
N GLY A 60 -14.90 5.52 20.23
CA GLY A 60 -14.84 6.42 19.05
C GLY A 60 -16.11 6.33 18.21
N PHE A 61 -16.26 7.27 17.27
CA PHE A 61 -17.35 7.23 16.29
C PHE A 61 -17.22 6.00 15.39
N GLU A 62 -18.19 5.10 15.42
CA GLU A 62 -18.17 3.82 14.70
C GLU A 62 -18.90 3.87 13.35
N GLY A 63 -19.34 5.05 12.95
CA GLY A 63 -20.13 5.27 11.73
C GLY A 63 -21.63 5.26 12.00
N ASN A 64 -22.40 5.76 11.04
CA ASN A 64 -23.87 5.78 11.10
C ASN A 64 -24.50 4.52 10.49
N GLY A 65 -23.70 3.63 9.93
CA GLY A 65 -24.18 2.38 9.36
C GLY A 65 -25.21 2.57 8.25
N GLU A 66 -26.28 1.78 8.28
CA GLU A 66 -27.33 1.81 7.27
C GLU A 66 -27.97 3.21 7.11
N MET A 67 -28.05 4.01 8.19
CA MET A 67 -28.64 5.35 8.12
C MET A 67 -27.92 6.31 7.16
N ALA A 68 -26.62 6.09 6.90
CA ALA A 68 -25.85 6.93 5.99
C ALA A 68 -25.92 6.45 4.52
N LEU A 69 -26.39 5.26 4.25
CA LEU A 69 -26.48 4.73 2.88
C LEU A 69 -27.47 5.52 1.99
N PRO A 70 -28.63 5.99 2.46
CA PRO A 70 -29.46 6.94 1.71
C PRO A 70 -28.72 8.21 1.30
N TRP A 71 -27.85 8.76 2.14
CA TRP A 71 -27.06 9.94 1.80
C TRP A 71 -26.08 9.66 0.65
N MET A 72 -25.46 8.50 0.65
CA MET A 72 -24.59 8.05 -0.46
C MET A 72 -25.39 7.92 -1.77
N LYS A 73 -26.62 7.41 -1.70
CA LYS A 73 -27.51 7.34 -2.86
C LYS A 73 -27.86 8.74 -3.37
N CYS A 74 -28.18 9.71 -2.49
CA CYS A 74 -28.43 11.11 -2.86
C CYS A 74 -27.19 11.73 -3.55
N VAL A 75 -25.96 11.46 -3.07
CA VAL A 75 -24.74 11.91 -3.74
C VAL A 75 -24.73 11.46 -5.20
N LYS A 76 -24.99 10.17 -5.46
CA LYS A 76 -25.02 9.62 -6.82
C LYS A 76 -26.09 10.29 -7.69
N GLU A 77 -27.30 10.46 -7.15
CA GLU A 77 -28.43 11.05 -7.87
C GLU A 77 -28.25 12.55 -8.18
N GLU A 78 -27.64 13.31 -7.26
CA GLU A 78 -27.48 14.77 -7.42
C GLU A 78 -26.21 15.18 -8.15
N THR A 79 -25.13 14.39 -8.03
CA THR A 79 -23.82 14.77 -8.59
C THR A 79 -23.41 13.94 -9.80
N GLY A 80 -24.04 12.78 -10.02
CA GLY A 80 -23.63 11.83 -11.05
C GLY A 80 -22.35 11.04 -10.75
N MET A 81 -21.70 11.27 -9.60
CA MET A 81 -20.52 10.51 -9.19
C MET A 81 -20.89 9.07 -8.85
N LEU A 82 -19.98 8.13 -9.12
CA LEU A 82 -20.03 6.80 -8.53
C LEU A 82 -19.77 6.91 -7.03
N VAL A 83 -20.43 6.06 -6.24
CA VAL A 83 -20.28 6.06 -4.79
C VAL A 83 -19.62 4.80 -4.27
N SER A 84 -18.75 4.95 -3.28
CA SER A 84 -17.99 3.84 -2.72
C SER A 84 -17.99 3.87 -1.19
N THR A 85 -17.95 2.68 -0.57
CA THR A 85 -17.87 2.54 0.90
C THR A 85 -17.08 1.30 1.33
N GLU A 86 -16.64 1.30 2.61
CA GLU A 86 -15.99 0.15 3.24
C GLU A 86 -17.03 -0.93 3.60
N VAL A 87 -16.69 -2.20 3.33
CA VAL A 87 -17.45 -3.36 3.81
C VAL A 87 -16.54 -4.29 4.61
N ALA A 88 -17.07 -4.88 5.66
CA ALA A 88 -16.33 -5.77 6.55
C ALA A 88 -17.08 -7.07 6.89
N THR A 89 -18.37 -7.15 6.57
CA THR A 89 -19.22 -8.31 6.83
C THR A 89 -20.16 -8.57 5.64
N PRO A 90 -20.70 -9.78 5.48
CA PRO A 90 -21.72 -10.08 4.47
C PRO A 90 -22.94 -9.15 4.53
N GLU A 91 -23.39 -8.77 5.72
CA GLU A 91 -24.47 -7.83 5.92
C GLU A 91 -24.17 -6.44 5.35
N HIS A 92 -22.92 -5.97 5.52
CA HIS A 92 -22.47 -4.70 4.91
C HIS A 92 -22.52 -4.76 3.38
N VAL A 93 -22.17 -5.89 2.78
CA VAL A 93 -22.25 -6.09 1.32
C VAL A 93 -23.71 -6.03 0.87
N GLU A 94 -24.59 -6.76 1.52
CA GLU A 94 -26.03 -6.79 1.19
C GLU A 94 -26.65 -5.38 1.26
N LEU A 95 -26.41 -4.66 2.36
CA LEU A 95 -26.92 -3.31 2.54
C LEU A 95 -26.33 -2.32 1.52
N ALA A 96 -25.03 -2.35 1.30
CA ALA A 96 -24.39 -1.47 0.33
C ALA A 96 -24.98 -1.67 -1.08
N LEU A 97 -25.15 -2.90 -1.52
CA LEU A 97 -25.76 -3.21 -2.82
C LEU A 97 -27.24 -2.82 -2.90
N LYS A 98 -28.00 -3.06 -1.82
CA LYS A 98 -29.42 -2.65 -1.72
C LYS A 98 -29.59 -1.13 -1.93
N TYR A 99 -28.66 -0.32 -1.45
CA TYR A 99 -28.68 1.14 -1.61
C TYR A 99 -27.96 1.66 -2.85
N GLY A 100 -27.47 0.75 -3.72
CA GLY A 100 -26.88 1.10 -5.02
C GLY A 100 -25.46 1.66 -4.94
N ILE A 101 -24.66 1.24 -3.96
CA ILE A 101 -23.23 1.53 -3.90
C ILE A 101 -22.54 0.87 -5.11
N ASP A 102 -21.72 1.65 -5.83
CA ASP A 102 -21.10 1.23 -7.09
C ASP A 102 -19.79 0.49 -6.91
N ILE A 103 -19.04 0.81 -5.85
CA ILE A 103 -17.72 0.26 -5.58
C ILE A 103 -17.61 -0.10 -4.10
N LEU A 104 -17.16 -1.30 -3.82
CA LEU A 104 -16.89 -1.75 -2.45
C LEU A 104 -15.39 -1.76 -2.18
N TRP A 105 -14.95 -1.29 -1.01
CA TRP A 105 -13.58 -1.59 -0.60
C TRP A 105 -13.55 -2.35 0.72
N ILE A 106 -12.56 -3.22 0.84
CA ILE A 106 -12.31 -4.03 2.03
C ILE A 106 -11.17 -3.38 2.82
N GLY A 107 -11.43 -3.09 4.09
CA GLY A 107 -10.48 -2.41 4.96
C GLY A 107 -9.31 -3.29 5.41
N ALA A 108 -8.19 -2.67 5.76
CA ALA A 108 -6.94 -3.33 6.11
C ALA A 108 -7.05 -4.32 7.29
N ARG A 109 -7.94 -4.08 8.24
CA ARG A 109 -8.18 -5.00 9.37
C ARG A 109 -8.94 -6.24 8.96
N THR A 110 -9.88 -6.09 8.03
CA THR A 110 -10.65 -7.19 7.45
C THR A 110 -9.76 -8.03 6.54
N THR A 111 -8.94 -7.39 5.71
CA THR A 111 -7.97 -8.07 4.84
C THR A 111 -7.00 -8.96 5.63
N ALA A 112 -6.62 -8.54 6.85
CA ALA A 112 -5.75 -9.31 7.72
C ALA A 112 -6.42 -10.58 8.33
N ASN A 113 -7.71 -10.80 8.08
CA ASN A 113 -8.46 -11.94 8.64
C ASN A 113 -9.00 -12.85 7.53
N PRO A 114 -8.37 -14.03 7.28
CA PRO A 114 -8.81 -14.95 6.22
C PRO A 114 -10.25 -15.46 6.36
N PHE A 115 -10.79 -15.59 7.59
CA PHE A 115 -12.19 -16.00 7.79
C PHE A 115 -13.17 -14.90 7.36
N ALA A 116 -12.88 -13.65 7.74
CA ALA A 116 -13.68 -12.50 7.29
C ALA A 116 -13.62 -12.34 5.78
N MET A 117 -12.41 -12.48 5.19
CA MET A 117 -12.25 -12.45 3.73
C MET A 117 -13.03 -13.55 3.02
N GLN A 118 -13.07 -14.77 3.57
CA GLN A 118 -13.87 -15.86 3.01
C GLN A 118 -15.37 -15.58 3.10
N ALA A 119 -15.84 -15.07 4.24
CA ALA A 119 -17.25 -14.71 4.40
C ALA A 119 -17.69 -13.62 3.41
N LEU A 120 -16.83 -12.60 3.19
CA LEU A 120 -17.07 -11.56 2.18
C LEU A 120 -17.06 -12.15 0.76
N ALA A 121 -16.10 -13.00 0.44
CA ALA A 121 -16.03 -13.67 -0.86
C ALA A 121 -17.30 -14.46 -1.15
N ASP A 122 -17.78 -15.23 -0.17
CA ASP A 122 -19.02 -16.02 -0.32
C ASP A 122 -20.25 -15.14 -0.52
N SER A 123 -20.34 -13.97 0.12
CA SER A 123 -21.44 -13.01 -0.06
C SER A 123 -21.41 -12.28 -1.41
N LEU A 124 -20.28 -12.27 -2.09
CA LEU A 124 -20.08 -11.62 -3.39
C LEU A 124 -20.29 -12.55 -4.58
N ARG A 125 -20.60 -13.84 -4.36
CA ARG A 125 -20.83 -14.80 -5.44
C ARG A 125 -22.00 -14.41 -6.33
N GLY A 126 -21.74 -14.34 -7.64
CA GLY A 126 -22.75 -13.99 -8.65
C GLY A 126 -23.09 -12.50 -8.71
N ILE A 127 -22.33 -11.65 -8.03
CA ILE A 127 -22.50 -10.20 -8.04
C ILE A 127 -21.41 -9.59 -8.94
N ASP A 128 -21.80 -8.64 -9.79
CA ASP A 128 -20.88 -7.87 -10.63
C ASP A 128 -20.69 -6.47 -10.08
N VAL A 129 -19.73 -6.30 -9.16
CA VAL A 129 -19.36 -5.02 -8.57
C VAL A 129 -17.83 -4.93 -8.48
N PRO A 130 -17.22 -3.77 -8.73
CA PRO A 130 -15.79 -3.57 -8.46
C PRO A 130 -15.50 -3.69 -6.96
N VAL A 131 -14.47 -4.46 -6.60
CA VAL A 131 -14.04 -4.64 -5.22
C VAL A 131 -12.56 -4.28 -5.08
N PHE A 132 -12.27 -3.30 -4.22
CA PHE A 132 -10.91 -2.85 -3.94
C PHE A 132 -10.45 -3.39 -2.59
N VAL A 133 -9.23 -3.91 -2.53
CA VAL A 133 -8.72 -4.57 -1.34
C VAL A 133 -7.54 -3.78 -0.77
N LYS A 134 -7.70 -3.18 0.42
CA LYS A 134 -6.58 -2.54 1.12
C LYS A 134 -5.57 -3.60 1.57
N ASN A 135 -4.28 -3.25 1.53
CA ASN A 135 -3.26 -4.12 2.13
C ASN A 135 -3.57 -4.38 3.62
N PRO A 136 -3.21 -5.57 4.14
CA PRO A 136 -3.37 -5.87 5.57
C PRO A 136 -2.58 -4.89 6.44
N VAL A 137 -2.94 -4.78 7.71
CA VAL A 137 -2.25 -3.88 8.65
C VAL A 137 -0.79 -4.26 8.87
N ASN A 138 -0.45 -5.53 8.85
CA ASN A 138 0.91 -6.07 8.92
C ASN A 138 1.54 -6.14 7.52
N PRO A 139 2.88 -6.03 7.40
CA PRO A 139 3.60 -6.09 6.13
C PRO A 139 3.73 -7.55 5.62
N ASP A 140 2.64 -8.07 5.06
CA ASP A 140 2.53 -9.43 4.58
C ASP A 140 1.89 -9.46 3.18
N LEU A 141 2.74 -9.65 2.16
CA LEU A 141 2.32 -9.67 0.77
C LEU A 141 1.47 -10.89 0.44
N GLU A 142 1.82 -12.06 0.97
CA GLU A 142 1.09 -13.30 0.69
C GLU A 142 -0.33 -13.25 1.26
N LEU A 143 -0.49 -12.64 2.44
CA LEU A 143 -1.80 -12.41 3.02
C LEU A 143 -2.65 -11.46 2.17
N TRP A 144 -2.03 -10.42 1.58
CA TRP A 144 -2.72 -9.49 0.68
C TRP A 144 -3.15 -10.16 -0.63
N ILE A 145 -2.25 -10.90 -1.26
CA ILE A 145 -2.55 -11.68 -2.47
C ILE A 145 -3.64 -12.71 -2.19
N GLY A 146 -3.50 -13.49 -1.12
CA GLY A 146 -4.49 -14.49 -0.73
C GLY A 146 -5.88 -13.91 -0.43
N ALA A 147 -5.96 -12.69 0.10
CA ALA A 147 -7.24 -11.98 0.28
C ALA A 147 -7.89 -11.65 -1.09
N MET A 148 -7.10 -11.17 -2.05
CA MET A 148 -7.58 -10.87 -3.41
C MET A 148 -7.96 -12.14 -4.18
N GLU A 149 -7.19 -13.22 -4.05
CA GLU A 149 -7.52 -14.53 -4.65
C GLU A 149 -8.89 -15.04 -4.19
N ARG A 150 -9.23 -14.93 -2.90
CA ARG A 150 -10.55 -15.35 -2.39
C ARG A 150 -11.69 -14.57 -3.05
N ILE A 151 -11.55 -13.26 -3.18
CA ILE A 151 -12.53 -12.40 -3.84
C ILE A 151 -12.64 -12.74 -5.33
N ASN A 152 -11.51 -12.95 -6.01
CA ASN A 152 -11.48 -13.32 -7.42
C ASN A 152 -12.11 -14.71 -7.69
N GLN A 153 -11.85 -15.70 -6.83
CA GLN A 153 -12.48 -17.02 -6.90
C GLN A 153 -13.99 -17.00 -6.66
N ALA A 154 -14.51 -15.99 -5.97
CA ALA A 154 -15.94 -15.77 -5.83
C ALA A 154 -16.61 -15.24 -7.12
N GLY A 155 -15.81 -14.86 -8.14
CA GLY A 155 -16.27 -14.37 -9.43
C GLY A 155 -16.06 -12.87 -9.66
N ILE A 156 -15.52 -12.15 -8.68
CA ILE A 156 -15.20 -10.72 -8.84
C ILE A 156 -13.94 -10.58 -9.69
N LYS A 157 -14.08 -9.98 -10.88
CA LYS A 157 -12.99 -9.77 -11.83
C LYS A 157 -12.52 -8.32 -11.92
N ARG A 158 -13.37 -7.35 -11.57
CA ARG A 158 -13.05 -5.92 -11.52
C ARG A 158 -12.49 -5.59 -10.14
N MET A 159 -11.18 -5.64 -10.02
CA MET A 159 -10.48 -5.51 -8.75
C MET A 159 -9.35 -4.48 -8.82
N ALA A 160 -9.03 -3.88 -7.67
CA ALA A 160 -7.82 -3.08 -7.48
C ALA A 160 -7.24 -3.31 -6.08
N ALA A 161 -5.94 -3.14 -5.96
CA ALA A 161 -5.25 -3.13 -4.68
C ALA A 161 -5.15 -1.70 -4.15
N ILE A 162 -5.45 -1.47 -2.86
CA ILE A 162 -5.24 -0.16 -2.22
C ILE A 162 -4.07 -0.25 -1.26
N HIS A 163 -3.02 0.49 -1.57
CA HIS A 163 -1.86 0.63 -0.69
C HIS A 163 -2.07 1.79 0.30
N ARG A 164 -2.19 1.46 1.59
CA ARG A 164 -2.42 2.42 2.69
C ARG A 164 -1.31 2.43 3.76
N GLY A 165 -0.16 1.81 3.45
CA GLY A 165 0.94 1.61 4.40
C GLY A 165 0.67 0.52 5.43
N PHE A 166 1.70 0.19 6.20
CA PHE A 166 1.71 -0.91 7.16
C PHE A 166 1.96 -0.42 8.57
N SER A 167 1.42 -1.14 9.55
CA SER A 167 1.67 -0.85 10.96
C SER A 167 3.14 -1.07 11.30
N SER A 168 3.71 -0.14 12.04
CA SER A 168 5.05 -0.25 12.63
C SER A 168 5.03 0.20 14.07
N TYR A 169 5.94 -0.35 14.86
CA TYR A 169 6.19 0.11 16.22
C TYR A 169 6.83 1.51 16.22
N ASP A 170 7.74 1.76 15.27
CA ASP A 170 8.43 3.05 15.12
C ASP A 170 7.63 3.99 14.19
N LYS A 171 6.96 4.97 14.79
CA LYS A 171 6.11 5.96 14.12
C LYS A 171 6.75 7.35 14.16
N LYS A 172 7.81 7.58 13.38
CA LYS A 172 8.49 8.89 13.37
C LYS A 172 7.83 9.90 12.44
N ILE A 173 7.62 9.52 11.19
CA ILE A 173 7.14 10.43 10.14
C ILE A 173 5.72 10.05 9.71
N TYR A 174 5.49 8.79 9.38
CA TYR A 174 4.25 8.27 8.84
C TYR A 174 3.34 7.68 9.92
N ARG A 175 2.04 7.76 9.72
CA ARG A 175 1.07 7.01 10.53
C ARG A 175 1.20 5.51 10.30
N ASN A 176 1.37 5.13 9.03
CA ASN A 176 1.66 3.76 8.61
C ASN A 176 2.83 3.81 7.62
N LEU A 177 3.86 2.98 7.85
CA LEU A 177 5.02 2.99 6.97
C LEU A 177 4.64 2.58 5.54
N PRO A 178 5.05 3.31 4.52
CA PRO A 178 4.69 2.98 3.15
C PRO A 178 5.28 1.64 2.69
N MET A 179 6.51 1.30 3.07
CA MET A 179 7.19 0.05 2.67
C MET A 179 6.97 -0.26 1.19
N TRP A 180 7.31 0.68 0.32
CA TRP A 180 7.01 0.68 -1.12
C TRP A 180 7.41 -0.59 -1.86
N GLN A 181 8.40 -1.34 -1.34
CA GLN A 181 8.82 -2.61 -1.93
C GLN A 181 7.69 -3.65 -1.98
N ILE A 182 6.72 -3.60 -1.05
CA ILE A 182 5.61 -4.56 -1.01
C ILE A 182 4.64 -4.32 -2.18
N PRO A 183 4.09 -3.11 -2.41
CA PRO A 183 3.25 -2.88 -3.59
C PRO A 183 4.02 -2.96 -4.91
N ILE A 184 5.30 -2.61 -4.96
CA ILE A 184 6.15 -2.84 -6.14
C ILE A 184 6.25 -4.34 -6.45
N GLU A 185 6.49 -5.19 -5.46
CA GLU A 185 6.53 -6.65 -5.64
C GLU A 185 5.14 -7.21 -6.00
N LEU A 186 4.05 -6.63 -5.47
CA LEU A 186 2.69 -6.98 -5.90
C LEU A 186 2.50 -6.70 -7.39
N HIS A 187 2.86 -5.51 -7.86
CA HIS A 187 2.76 -5.14 -9.28
C HIS A 187 3.63 -6.04 -10.16
N ARG A 188 4.84 -6.38 -9.72
CA ARG A 188 5.72 -7.31 -10.44
C ARG A 188 5.10 -8.70 -10.61
N ARG A 189 4.35 -9.20 -9.62
CA ARG A 189 3.70 -10.52 -9.65
C ARG A 189 2.38 -10.50 -10.42
N ILE A 190 1.66 -9.40 -10.37
CA ILE A 190 0.31 -9.27 -10.96
C ILE A 190 0.24 -7.90 -11.68
N PRO A 191 0.89 -7.78 -12.86
CA PRO A 191 1.01 -6.49 -13.55
C PRO A 191 -0.33 -5.90 -14.01
N GLU A 192 -1.35 -6.73 -14.25
CA GLU A 192 -2.68 -6.26 -14.68
C GLU A 192 -3.54 -5.75 -13.52
N LEU A 193 -3.10 -5.89 -12.26
CA LEU A 193 -3.86 -5.45 -11.09
C LEU A 193 -3.59 -3.96 -10.82
N PRO A 194 -4.56 -3.07 -10.98
CA PRO A 194 -4.37 -1.66 -10.67
C PRO A 194 -4.05 -1.44 -9.20
N ILE A 195 -3.08 -0.56 -8.92
CA ILE A 195 -2.71 -0.17 -7.56
C ILE A 195 -3.13 1.27 -7.29
N ILE A 196 -3.86 1.47 -6.21
CA ILE A 196 -4.36 2.77 -5.74
C ILE A 196 -3.58 3.15 -4.47
N CYS A 197 -3.04 4.35 -4.40
CA CYS A 197 -2.41 4.86 -3.19
C CYS A 197 -3.44 5.54 -2.28
N ASP A 198 -3.36 5.26 -0.99
CA ASP A 198 -4.09 5.95 0.08
C ASP A 198 -3.11 6.81 0.91
N PRO A 199 -2.78 8.03 0.43
CA PRO A 199 -1.81 8.89 1.07
C PRO A 199 -2.29 9.39 2.43
N SER A 200 -3.62 9.50 2.63
CA SER A 200 -4.21 9.95 3.89
C SER A 200 -3.88 9.01 5.03
N HIS A 201 -4.00 7.69 4.82
CA HIS A 201 -3.69 6.70 5.85
C HIS A 201 -2.20 6.43 5.99
N ILE A 202 -1.40 6.56 4.92
CA ILE A 202 0.07 6.49 5.01
C ILE A 202 0.59 7.65 5.84
N GLY A 203 0.25 8.89 5.48
CA GLY A 203 0.76 10.10 6.11
C GLY A 203 0.19 10.34 7.50
N GLY A 204 -1.12 10.22 7.66
CA GLY A 204 -1.84 10.55 8.90
C GLY A 204 -1.89 12.03 9.21
N ARG A 205 -1.43 12.89 8.29
CA ARG A 205 -1.42 14.36 8.38
C ARG A 205 -1.37 15.00 7.00
N ARG A 206 -1.93 16.19 6.88
CA ARG A 206 -2.18 16.89 5.60
C ARG A 206 -0.92 17.17 4.80
N GLU A 207 0.17 17.53 5.49
CA GLU A 207 1.44 17.95 4.86
C GLU A 207 2.10 16.81 4.05
N LEU A 208 1.76 15.57 4.35
CA LEU A 208 2.32 14.41 3.68
C LEU A 208 1.49 13.95 2.47
N ILE A 209 0.28 14.47 2.26
CA ILE A 209 -0.59 14.00 1.18
C ILE A 209 0.01 14.29 -0.19
N ALA A 210 0.40 15.54 -0.46
CA ALA A 210 0.97 15.92 -1.75
C ALA A 210 2.25 15.13 -2.11
N PRO A 211 3.27 15.03 -1.24
CA PRO A 211 4.46 14.24 -1.56
C PRO A 211 4.18 12.75 -1.71
N LEU A 212 3.22 12.18 -0.97
CA LEU A 212 2.84 10.78 -1.12
C LEU A 212 2.06 10.51 -2.42
N CYS A 213 1.19 11.45 -2.84
CA CYS A 213 0.55 11.39 -4.14
C CYS A 213 1.60 11.39 -5.26
N GLN A 214 2.59 12.29 -5.22
CA GLN A 214 3.65 12.34 -6.22
C GLN A 214 4.47 11.04 -6.23
N GLN A 215 4.85 10.51 -5.07
CA GLN A 215 5.56 9.22 -4.98
C GLN A 215 4.77 8.08 -5.62
N ALA A 216 3.46 8.03 -5.42
CA ALA A 216 2.62 7.02 -6.05
C ALA A 216 2.63 7.15 -7.58
N MET A 217 2.59 8.38 -8.12
CA MET A 217 2.69 8.62 -9.56
C MET A 217 4.06 8.24 -10.11
N ASP A 218 5.13 8.55 -9.38
CA ASP A 218 6.51 8.18 -9.76
C ASP A 218 6.73 6.65 -9.74
N LEU A 219 5.95 5.90 -8.95
CA LEU A 219 5.96 4.44 -8.88
C LEU A 219 4.99 3.76 -9.84
N GLY A 220 4.30 4.53 -10.70
CA GLY A 220 3.42 3.97 -11.70
C GLY A 220 2.03 3.56 -11.20
N PHE A 221 1.58 3.99 -10.03
CA PHE A 221 0.23 3.65 -9.55
C PHE A 221 -0.85 4.31 -10.39
N GLU A 222 -1.98 3.60 -10.59
CA GLU A 222 -3.05 4.03 -11.48
C GLU A 222 -4.02 5.01 -10.82
N GLY A 223 -4.14 4.98 -9.49
CA GLY A 223 -5.14 5.80 -8.81
C GLY A 223 -4.75 6.28 -7.42
N LEU A 224 -5.56 7.20 -6.92
CA LEU A 224 -5.46 7.78 -5.58
C LEU A 224 -6.80 7.66 -4.86
N ILE A 225 -6.78 7.29 -3.58
CA ILE A 225 -7.93 7.38 -2.69
C ILE A 225 -7.61 8.33 -1.55
N VAL A 226 -8.23 9.53 -1.55
CA VAL A 226 -7.86 10.63 -0.64
C VAL A 226 -9.02 11.00 0.26
N GLU A 227 -8.74 11.17 1.54
CA GLU A 227 -9.72 11.69 2.47
C GLU A 227 -9.88 13.21 2.33
N SER A 228 -11.06 13.63 1.86
CA SER A 228 -11.44 15.02 1.67
C SER A 228 -12.75 15.34 2.37
N HIS A 229 -12.83 16.48 3.03
CA HIS A 229 -13.97 16.88 3.86
C HIS A 229 -14.22 18.39 3.69
N CYS A 230 -15.47 18.83 3.63
CA CYS A 230 -15.83 20.25 3.49
C CYS A 230 -15.28 21.13 4.62
N ASN A 231 -15.13 20.59 5.82
CA ASN A 231 -14.50 21.25 6.96
C ASN A 231 -13.69 20.24 7.79
N PRO A 232 -12.45 19.90 7.39
CA PRO A 232 -11.67 18.83 8.01
C PRO A 232 -11.42 18.99 9.51
N ASP A 233 -11.34 20.21 10.01
CA ASP A 233 -11.05 20.49 11.42
C ASP A 233 -12.21 20.10 12.36
N CYS A 234 -13.44 20.02 11.82
CA CYS A 234 -14.64 19.60 12.54
C CYS A 234 -14.98 18.12 12.32
N ALA A 235 -14.19 17.36 11.56
CA ALA A 235 -14.46 15.95 11.27
C ALA A 235 -14.45 15.09 12.54
N TRP A 236 -15.43 14.18 12.64
CA TRP A 236 -15.57 13.27 13.77
C TRP A 236 -14.56 12.13 13.76
N SER A 237 -13.93 11.91 12.62
CA SER A 237 -12.90 10.89 12.45
C SER A 237 -11.72 11.40 11.63
N ASP A 238 -10.51 11.04 12.06
CA ASP A 238 -9.25 11.24 11.32
C ASP A 238 -9.03 12.68 10.78
N ALA A 239 -9.52 13.73 11.50
CA ALA A 239 -9.50 15.14 11.12
C ALA A 239 -8.14 15.63 10.59
N LYS A 240 -7.04 15.16 11.18
CA LYS A 240 -5.68 15.65 10.89
C LYS A 240 -5.15 15.26 9.51
N GLN A 241 -5.75 14.24 8.88
CA GLN A 241 -5.27 13.70 7.59
C GLN A 241 -6.19 14.04 6.42
N GLN A 242 -7.34 14.67 6.67
CA GLN A 242 -8.28 15.08 5.63
C GLN A 242 -7.93 16.47 5.10
N VAL A 243 -8.10 16.69 3.80
CA VAL A 243 -7.95 17.99 3.15
C VAL A 243 -9.30 18.50 2.66
N THR A 244 -9.40 19.80 2.37
CA THR A 244 -10.61 20.32 1.70
C THR A 244 -10.61 19.93 0.22
N PRO A 245 -11.79 19.92 -0.45
CA PRO A 245 -11.86 19.72 -1.90
C PRO A 245 -10.98 20.68 -2.71
N ASP A 246 -10.87 21.95 -2.30
CA ASP A 246 -10.00 22.93 -2.96
C ASP A 246 -8.51 22.58 -2.80
N VAL A 247 -8.09 22.13 -1.62
CA VAL A 247 -6.71 21.70 -1.39
C VAL A 247 -6.41 20.43 -2.17
N LEU A 248 -7.35 19.48 -2.27
CA LEU A 248 -7.18 18.28 -3.08
C LEU A 248 -7.02 18.65 -4.57
N ASP A 249 -7.89 19.49 -5.11
CA ASP A 249 -7.82 19.98 -6.49
C ASP A 249 -6.45 20.62 -6.78
N TYR A 250 -5.98 21.47 -5.88
CA TYR A 250 -4.65 22.06 -5.99
C TYR A 250 -3.52 21.02 -5.98
N ILE A 251 -3.58 20.02 -5.09
CA ILE A 251 -2.59 18.94 -5.06
C ILE A 251 -2.58 18.17 -6.39
N LEU A 252 -3.75 17.81 -6.91
CA LEU A 252 -3.88 17.07 -8.15
C LEU A 252 -3.33 17.85 -9.35
N SER A 253 -3.57 19.17 -9.40
CA SER A 253 -3.07 20.04 -10.46
C SER A 253 -1.53 20.17 -10.51
N LEU A 254 -0.86 19.88 -9.41
CA LEU A 254 0.62 19.91 -9.31
C LEU A 254 1.30 18.58 -9.63
N LEU A 255 0.53 17.49 -9.77
CA LEU A 255 1.12 16.17 -10.01
C LEU A 255 1.81 16.09 -11.37
N VAL A 256 3.02 15.58 -11.35
CA VAL A 256 3.78 15.24 -12.56
C VAL A 256 3.54 13.77 -12.87
N ILE A 257 2.80 13.51 -13.94
CA ILE A 257 2.59 12.15 -14.44
C ILE A 257 3.71 11.78 -15.39
N ARG A 258 4.41 10.69 -15.10
CA ARG A 258 5.54 10.21 -15.89
C ARG A 258 5.11 9.04 -16.77
N ASP A 259 5.70 8.94 -17.93
CA ASP A 259 5.47 7.86 -18.88
C ASP A 259 6.38 6.66 -18.52
N GLU A 260 5.78 5.48 -18.36
CA GLU A 260 6.51 4.23 -18.08
C GLU A 260 7.24 3.69 -19.29
N THR A 261 6.79 4.05 -20.50
CA THR A 261 7.26 3.46 -21.76
C THR A 261 8.41 4.21 -22.41
N SER A 262 8.79 5.38 -21.93
CA SER A 262 9.89 6.17 -22.50
C SER A 262 11.25 5.55 -22.18
N THR A 263 11.71 4.63 -23.03
CA THR A 263 13.07 4.11 -23.02
C THR A 263 13.92 4.87 -24.01
N THR A 264 14.81 5.74 -23.51
CA THR A 264 15.84 6.38 -24.35
C THR A 264 17.10 5.51 -24.44
N GLU A 265 17.93 5.69 -25.49
CA GLU A 265 19.24 5.02 -25.60
C GLU A 265 20.09 5.24 -24.34
N ASP A 266 20.04 6.44 -23.78
CA ASP A 266 20.81 6.80 -22.58
C ASP A 266 20.44 5.93 -21.36
N ILE A 267 19.14 5.65 -21.14
CA ILE A 267 18.73 4.79 -19.99
C ILE A 267 19.15 3.34 -20.20
N GLN A 268 19.21 2.86 -21.45
CA GLN A 268 19.72 1.52 -21.77
C GLN A 268 21.22 1.40 -21.44
N ILE A 269 22.00 2.44 -21.75
CA ILE A 269 23.42 2.51 -21.40
C ILE A 269 23.62 2.48 -19.89
N LEU A 270 22.83 3.27 -19.15
CA LEU A 270 22.91 3.31 -17.68
C LEU A 270 22.51 1.96 -17.05
N ARG A 271 21.46 1.31 -17.56
CA ARG A 271 21.06 -0.04 -17.10
C ARG A 271 22.16 -1.07 -17.33
N LYS A 272 22.83 -1.03 -18.48
CA LYS A 272 23.96 -1.92 -18.76
C LYS A 272 25.13 -1.68 -17.79
N GLN A 273 25.40 -0.44 -17.43
CA GLN A 273 26.44 -0.12 -16.41
C GLN A 273 26.05 -0.71 -15.03
N ILE A 274 24.76 -0.67 -14.65
CA ILE A 274 24.28 -1.30 -13.42
C ILE A 274 24.49 -2.81 -13.48
N ASP A 275 24.12 -3.46 -14.60
CA ASP A 275 24.31 -4.90 -14.79
C ASP A 275 25.79 -5.34 -14.65
N GLU A 276 26.71 -4.53 -15.17
CA GLU A 276 28.16 -4.77 -15.02
C GLU A 276 28.60 -4.65 -13.56
N LEU A 277 28.13 -3.63 -12.84
CA LEU A 277 28.42 -3.44 -11.40
C LEU A 277 27.81 -4.55 -10.54
N ASP A 278 26.61 -5.01 -10.86
CA ASP A 278 25.96 -6.14 -10.17
C ASP A 278 26.75 -7.46 -10.37
N ASN A 279 27.29 -7.70 -11.56
CA ASN A 279 28.19 -8.83 -11.81
C ASN A 279 29.48 -8.74 -10.97
N ASP A 280 30.06 -7.56 -10.83
CA ASP A 280 31.21 -7.34 -9.96
C ASP A 280 30.87 -7.55 -8.49
N LEU A 281 29.71 -7.06 -8.03
CA LEU A 281 29.20 -7.29 -6.68
C LEU A 281 29.03 -8.78 -6.38
N MET A 282 28.42 -9.54 -7.30
CA MET A 282 28.25 -11.00 -7.17
C MET A 282 29.60 -11.72 -7.08
N SER A 283 30.59 -11.28 -7.88
CA SER A 283 31.95 -11.81 -7.84
C SER A 283 32.64 -11.56 -6.50
N LEU A 284 32.47 -10.37 -5.93
CA LEU A 284 33.02 -10.01 -4.62
C LEU A 284 32.34 -10.78 -3.49
N LEU A 285 31.00 -10.95 -3.54
CA LEU A 285 30.26 -11.77 -2.57
C LEU A 285 30.72 -13.22 -2.62
N ALA A 286 30.88 -13.80 -3.80
CA ALA A 286 31.39 -15.18 -3.96
C ALA A 286 32.80 -15.35 -3.36
N LYS A 287 33.70 -14.39 -3.59
CA LYS A 287 35.05 -14.37 -2.98
C LYS A 287 34.94 -14.29 -1.45
N ARG A 288 34.09 -13.43 -0.93
CA ARG A 288 33.87 -13.26 0.51
C ARG A 288 33.32 -14.56 1.15
N MET A 289 32.37 -15.21 0.50
CA MET A 289 31.83 -16.50 1.00
C MET A 289 32.87 -17.62 0.98
N ARG A 290 33.81 -17.62 0.02
CA ARG A 290 34.95 -18.55 0.04
C ARG A 290 35.76 -18.40 1.32
N VAL A 291 36.16 -17.16 1.66
CA VAL A 291 36.91 -16.87 2.90
C VAL A 291 36.07 -17.26 4.13
N CYS A 292 34.74 -17.02 4.11
CA CYS A 292 33.88 -17.45 5.21
C CYS A 292 33.87 -18.97 5.41
N ARG A 293 33.94 -19.76 4.36
CA ARG A 293 34.05 -21.23 4.45
C ARG A 293 35.42 -21.65 5.02
N GLU A 294 36.49 -21.01 4.62
CA GLU A 294 37.82 -21.22 5.20
C GLU A 294 37.85 -20.93 6.71
N ILE A 295 37.20 -19.83 7.14
CA ILE A 295 37.00 -19.51 8.55
C ILE A 295 36.17 -20.59 9.24
N GLY A 296 35.11 -21.11 8.60
CA GLY A 296 34.30 -22.20 9.14
C GLY A 296 35.12 -23.49 9.39
N GLN A 297 35.96 -23.83 8.42
CA GLN A 297 36.85 -24.97 8.56
C GLN A 297 37.87 -24.78 9.72
N TYR A 298 38.48 -23.62 9.78
CA TYR A 298 39.39 -23.26 10.88
C TYR A 298 38.71 -23.36 12.24
N LYS A 299 37.49 -22.82 12.37
CA LYS A 299 36.71 -22.89 13.63
C LYS A 299 36.37 -24.34 14.01
N LYS A 300 36.03 -25.19 13.04
CA LYS A 300 35.77 -26.60 13.26
C LYS A 300 37.03 -27.30 13.85
N GLU A 301 38.18 -27.08 13.24
CA GLU A 301 39.46 -27.69 13.64
C GLU A 301 39.91 -27.23 15.03
N HIS A 302 39.56 -25.98 15.42
CA HIS A 302 39.96 -25.40 16.71
C HIS A 302 38.85 -25.37 17.76
N ASN A 303 37.72 -26.08 17.48
CA ASN A 303 36.57 -26.15 18.39
C ASN A 303 36.01 -24.77 18.82
N MET A 304 35.94 -23.80 17.87
CA MET A 304 35.48 -22.44 18.09
C MET A 304 34.01 -22.26 17.73
N THR A 305 33.32 -21.36 18.45
CA THR A 305 31.92 -21.01 18.12
C THR A 305 31.82 -20.24 16.81
N VAL A 306 30.74 -20.46 16.06
CA VAL A 306 30.48 -19.75 14.79
C VAL A 306 30.25 -18.26 15.04
N LEU A 307 29.34 -17.93 15.97
CA LEU A 307 28.98 -16.56 16.28
C LEU A 307 30.04 -15.86 17.13
N GLN A 308 30.50 -14.71 16.66
CA GLN A 308 31.38 -13.79 17.38
C GLN A 308 30.76 -12.40 17.37
N ALA A 309 29.90 -12.12 18.37
CA ALA A 309 29.07 -10.92 18.45
C ALA A 309 29.88 -9.61 18.35
N ASN A 310 31.06 -9.55 19.00
CA ASN A 310 31.92 -8.34 18.97
C ASN A 310 32.39 -8.04 17.55
N ARG A 311 32.79 -9.06 16.77
CA ARG A 311 33.23 -8.88 15.39
C ARG A 311 32.10 -8.44 14.48
N TYR A 312 30.89 -8.91 14.72
CA TYR A 312 29.70 -8.50 13.97
C TYR A 312 29.39 -7.02 14.19
N ASN A 313 29.36 -6.57 15.45
CA ASN A 313 29.13 -5.16 15.77
C ASN A 313 30.18 -4.24 15.14
N GLU A 314 31.47 -4.62 15.23
CA GLU A 314 32.58 -3.88 14.58
C GLU A 314 32.35 -3.71 13.05
N ILE A 315 31.86 -4.76 12.39
CA ILE A 315 31.56 -4.72 10.95
C ILE A 315 30.44 -3.72 10.68
N LEU A 316 29.33 -3.79 11.42
CA LEU A 316 28.19 -2.89 11.23
C LEU A 316 28.59 -1.42 11.42
N GLU A 317 29.28 -1.10 12.51
CA GLU A 317 29.74 0.26 12.80
C GLU A 317 30.67 0.80 11.70
N LYS A 318 31.70 0.03 11.33
CA LYS A 318 32.67 0.43 10.33
C LYS A 318 32.06 0.61 8.94
N ARG A 319 31.17 -0.30 8.54
CA ARG A 319 30.54 -0.25 7.22
C ARG A 319 29.43 0.80 7.17
N GLY A 320 28.69 1.01 8.23
CA GLY A 320 27.75 2.13 8.35
C GLY A 320 28.43 3.49 8.16
N ALA A 321 29.56 3.71 8.84
CA ALA A 321 30.35 4.93 8.66
C ALA A 321 30.88 5.10 7.22
N GLN A 322 31.35 4.03 6.59
CA GLN A 322 31.81 4.07 5.20
C GLN A 322 30.66 4.34 4.22
N GLY A 323 29.49 3.72 4.43
CA GLY A 323 28.31 3.94 3.60
C GLY A 323 27.83 5.38 3.63
N ALA A 324 27.83 6.01 4.80
CA ALA A 324 27.47 7.41 4.96
C ALA A 324 28.38 8.35 4.13
N LEU A 325 29.68 8.06 4.05
CA LEU A 325 30.62 8.83 3.21
C LEU A 325 30.34 8.67 1.70
N CYS A 326 29.66 7.59 1.31
CA CYS A 326 29.23 7.33 -0.08
C CYS A 326 27.79 7.78 -0.35
N GLY A 327 27.14 8.51 0.56
CA GLY A 327 25.76 8.98 0.40
C GLY A 327 24.68 7.91 0.63
N MET A 328 25.04 6.76 1.19
CA MET A 328 24.10 5.68 1.50
C MET A 328 23.57 5.79 2.93
N SER A 329 22.31 5.45 3.15
CA SER A 329 21.73 5.47 4.51
C SER A 329 22.34 4.36 5.39
N ALA A 330 22.45 4.64 6.71
CA ALA A 330 22.95 3.67 7.67
C ALA A 330 22.10 2.40 7.71
N ASP A 331 20.77 2.55 7.62
CA ASP A 331 19.80 1.44 7.63
C ASP A 331 20.01 0.53 6.39
N PHE A 332 20.23 1.11 5.22
CA PHE A 332 20.52 0.34 4.00
C PHE A 332 21.79 -0.49 4.13
N ILE A 333 22.86 0.13 4.65
CA ILE A 333 24.13 -0.58 4.86
C ILE A 333 23.98 -1.68 5.93
N ALA A 334 23.24 -1.42 7.00
CA ALA A 334 22.96 -2.43 8.02
C ALA A 334 22.26 -3.65 7.42
N GLN A 335 21.18 -3.45 6.66
CA GLN A 335 20.44 -4.55 6.01
C GLN A 335 21.31 -5.41 5.10
N ILE A 336 22.17 -4.77 4.26
CA ILE A 336 23.09 -5.51 3.40
C ILE A 336 24.06 -6.37 4.22
N PHE A 337 24.69 -5.78 5.25
CA PHE A 337 25.69 -6.52 6.04
C PHE A 337 25.07 -7.53 7.01
N GLU A 338 23.84 -7.35 7.44
CA GLU A 338 23.03 -8.35 8.14
C GLU A 338 22.78 -9.58 7.25
N GLY A 339 22.27 -9.39 6.03
CA GLY A 339 22.04 -10.49 5.08
C GLY A 339 23.35 -11.22 4.71
N ILE A 340 24.44 -10.49 4.49
CA ILE A 340 25.76 -11.08 4.27
C ILE A 340 26.24 -11.87 5.49
N HIS A 341 25.94 -11.40 6.71
CA HIS A 341 26.32 -12.11 7.94
C HIS A 341 25.52 -13.37 8.14
N GLU A 342 24.22 -13.34 7.93
CA GLU A 342 23.33 -14.50 8.00
C GLU A 342 23.81 -15.60 7.05
N GLU A 343 24.09 -15.26 5.79
CA GLU A 343 24.63 -16.23 4.83
C GLU A 343 26.00 -16.78 5.24
N SER A 344 26.86 -15.95 5.83
CA SER A 344 28.16 -16.37 6.34
C SER A 344 28.02 -17.37 7.50
N VAL A 345 27.10 -17.14 8.42
CA VAL A 345 26.79 -18.03 9.54
C VAL A 345 26.23 -19.35 9.01
N ARG A 346 25.28 -19.30 8.07
CA ARG A 346 24.69 -20.48 7.44
C ARG A 346 25.77 -21.40 6.83
N GLN A 347 26.67 -20.84 6.02
CA GLN A 347 27.74 -21.61 5.39
C GLN A 347 28.76 -22.19 6.37
N GLN A 348 29.09 -21.44 7.46
CA GLN A 348 29.98 -21.97 8.51
C GLN A 348 29.32 -23.12 9.30
N LEU A 349 28.04 -23.01 9.62
CA LEU A 349 27.27 -24.07 10.30
C LEU A 349 27.21 -25.35 9.44
N GLU A 350 27.04 -25.23 8.14
CA GLU A 350 27.06 -26.37 7.23
C GLU A 350 28.42 -27.12 7.25
N ILE A 351 29.52 -26.40 7.44
CA ILE A 351 30.87 -27.00 7.54
C ILE A 351 31.09 -27.67 8.90
N ILE A 352 30.67 -27.03 9.97
CA ILE A 352 30.88 -27.54 11.33
C ILE A 352 30.03 -28.77 11.60
N ASN A 353 28.81 -28.83 11.04
CA ASN A 353 27.88 -29.96 11.26
C ASN A 353 28.08 -31.14 10.31
N LYS A 354 28.94 -31.04 9.30
CA LYS A 354 29.43 -32.14 8.48
C LYS A 354 30.63 -32.81 9.14
#